data_83648a9cb74cb334b6e268d76a408fc6
#
_entry.id   83648a9cb74cb334b6e268d76a408fc6
#
_cell.length_a   1.000
_cell.length_b   1.000
_cell.length_c   1.000
_cell.angle_alpha   90.00
_cell.angle_beta   90.00
_cell.angle_gamma   90.00
#
_symmetry.space_group_name_H-M   'P 1'
#
loop_
_entity.id
_entity.type
_entity.pdbx_description
1 polymer ?
#
loop_
_entity_poly.entity_id
_entity_poly.type
_entity_poly.pdbx_seq_one_letter_code
_entity_poly.pdbx_strand_id
1 'polypeptide(L)'
;MRFEILRNEVSSTSRALFLWCLGVLAAASLYLGLYGSIAGLVSGPNSMVSQMPEALTKTVGFDAITTGAGYAQSTLYGLLGFVLITIASISWGSSAVAGAEENGRLELTLAHSVSRSGYYLNMLLALLIRTAAMAATAGLATWAWNVPGDLNIDLENIAPMVLAYWLLGLSAGAASLSVGAMTGSRKAATGAGAALAVTGYVLNALGHQNPDWEWMHRFSPYHWAFGNSPLTHGLDGAGVLHLALLVGAVIVLGLLFFRRRDLT
;
A
#
# COMPACT_ATOMS: atom_id res chain seq x y z
N MET A 1 4.42 30.04 5.94
CA MET A 1 4.12 29.21 7.12
C MET A 1 3.49 27.83 6.80
N ARG A 2 2.37 27.72 6.07
CA ARG A 2 1.78 26.40 5.76
C ARG A 2 2.71 25.47 4.95
N PHE A 3 3.43 25.99 3.96
CA PHE A 3 4.37 25.21 3.14
C PHE A 3 5.70 24.88 3.84
N GLU A 4 6.08 25.62 4.87
CA GLU A 4 7.32 25.37 5.60
C GLU A 4 7.24 24.11 6.46
N ILE A 5 6.10 23.86 7.11
CA ILE A 5 5.87 22.64 7.88
C ILE A 5 5.97 21.42 6.98
N LEU A 6 5.26 21.43 5.85
CA LEU A 6 5.33 20.36 4.87
C LEU A 6 6.76 20.16 4.34
N ARG A 7 7.42 21.24 3.94
CA ARG A 7 8.80 21.18 3.42
C ARG A 7 9.77 20.61 4.45
N ASN A 8 9.66 21.05 5.69
CA ASN A 8 10.51 20.55 6.77
C ASN A 8 10.23 19.08 7.07
N GLU A 9 8.97 18.67 7.10
CA GLU A 9 8.55 17.28 7.33
C GLU A 9 9.04 16.36 6.20
N VAL A 10 8.87 16.75 4.94
CA VAL A 10 9.37 15.98 3.78
C VAL A 10 10.89 15.93 3.76
N SER A 11 11.56 17.05 4.05
CA SER A 11 13.03 17.14 4.07
C SER A 11 13.65 16.32 5.21
N SER A 12 13.11 16.40 6.41
CA SER A 12 13.64 15.66 7.56
C SER A 12 13.53 14.14 7.40
N THR A 13 12.54 13.68 6.62
CA THR A 13 12.28 12.26 6.40
C THR A 13 12.78 11.77 5.03
N SER A 14 13.46 12.64 4.27
CA SER A 14 13.93 12.32 2.90
C SER A 14 14.85 11.10 2.85
N ARG A 15 15.73 10.93 3.85
CA ARG A 15 16.61 9.76 3.95
C ARG A 15 15.82 8.47 4.17
N ALA A 16 14.81 8.50 5.02
CA ALA A 16 13.95 7.34 5.25
C ALA A 16 13.14 7.01 3.98
N LEU A 17 12.58 8.01 3.28
CA LEU A 17 11.90 7.81 2.02
C LEU A 17 12.83 7.19 0.97
N PHE A 18 14.05 7.70 0.83
CA PHE A 18 15.05 7.16 -0.08
C PHE A 18 15.35 5.68 0.22
N LEU A 19 15.53 5.32 1.50
CA LEU A 19 15.78 3.93 1.91
C LEU A 19 14.58 3.01 1.60
N TRP A 20 13.35 3.49 1.82
CA TRP A 20 12.16 2.74 1.47
C TRP A 20 12.01 2.54 -0.04
N CYS A 21 12.24 3.59 -0.85
CA CYS A 21 12.26 3.47 -2.30
C CYS A 21 13.36 2.53 -2.79
N LEU A 22 14.55 2.59 -2.18
CA LEU A 22 15.64 1.66 -2.48
C LEU A 22 15.26 0.21 -2.14
N GLY A 23 14.58 -0.02 -1.01
CA GLY A 23 14.05 -1.33 -0.64
C GLY A 23 13.02 -1.86 -1.66
N VAL A 24 12.10 -1.01 -2.13
CA VAL A 24 11.15 -1.37 -3.18
C VAL A 24 11.87 -1.68 -4.49
N LEU A 25 12.85 -0.87 -4.88
CA LEU A 25 13.65 -1.09 -6.09
C LEU A 25 14.45 -2.40 -6.01
N ALA A 26 15.08 -2.68 -4.86
CA ALA A 26 15.81 -3.92 -4.64
C ALA A 26 14.88 -5.15 -4.71
N ALA A 27 13.70 -5.07 -4.09
CA ALA A 27 12.68 -6.11 -4.16
C ALA A 27 12.22 -6.34 -5.60
N ALA A 28 11.90 -5.27 -6.33
CA ALA A 28 11.51 -5.34 -7.73
C ALA A 28 12.61 -5.97 -8.59
N SER A 29 13.87 -5.52 -8.44
CA SER A 29 14.98 -6.05 -9.21
C SER A 29 15.23 -7.54 -8.93
N LEU A 30 15.07 -7.96 -7.66
CA LEU A 30 15.22 -9.36 -7.29
C LEU A 30 14.12 -10.23 -7.91
N TYR A 31 12.85 -9.86 -7.72
CA TYR A 31 11.74 -10.69 -8.18
C TYR A 31 11.55 -10.60 -9.69
N LEU A 32 11.46 -9.40 -10.26
CA LEU A 32 11.17 -9.23 -11.68
C LEU A 32 12.34 -9.70 -12.56
N GLY A 33 13.59 -9.52 -12.10
CA GLY A 33 14.77 -10.03 -12.80
C GLY A 33 14.88 -11.54 -12.81
N LEU A 34 14.26 -12.26 -11.87
CA LEU A 34 14.27 -13.71 -11.80
C LEU A 34 13.22 -14.37 -12.72
N TYR A 35 12.18 -13.63 -13.14
CA TYR A 35 11.06 -14.22 -13.89
C TYR A 35 11.51 -14.94 -15.15
N GLY A 36 12.35 -14.32 -15.98
CA GLY A 36 12.86 -14.95 -17.21
C GLY A 36 13.55 -16.31 -16.96
N SER A 37 14.21 -16.47 -15.79
CA SER A 37 14.88 -17.72 -15.42
C SER A 37 13.90 -18.81 -14.97
N ILE A 38 12.75 -18.44 -14.40
CA ILE A 38 11.76 -19.38 -13.87
C ILE A 38 10.56 -19.57 -14.81
N ALA A 39 10.39 -18.71 -15.80
CA ALA A 39 9.28 -18.76 -16.74
C ALA A 39 9.17 -20.13 -17.43
N GLY A 40 10.29 -20.73 -17.84
CA GLY A 40 10.31 -22.07 -18.44
C GLY A 40 9.91 -23.20 -17.49
N LEU A 41 10.02 -22.99 -16.16
CA LEU A 41 9.60 -23.97 -15.14
C LEU A 41 8.11 -23.84 -14.79
N VAL A 42 7.55 -22.64 -14.96
CA VAL A 42 6.17 -22.30 -14.55
C VAL A 42 5.22 -22.31 -15.75
N SER A 43 5.71 -21.95 -16.94
CA SER A 43 4.93 -21.80 -18.17
C SER A 43 5.35 -22.85 -19.20
N GLY A 44 4.36 -23.46 -19.88
CA GLY A 44 4.58 -24.41 -20.97
C GLY A 44 3.99 -25.80 -20.74
N PRO A 45 3.93 -26.64 -21.79
CA PRO A 45 3.28 -27.95 -21.74
C PRO A 45 3.89 -28.96 -20.76
N ASN A 46 5.18 -28.78 -20.45
CA ASN A 46 5.95 -29.64 -19.52
C ASN A 46 6.31 -28.90 -18.21
N SER A 47 5.61 -27.81 -17.89
CA SER A 47 5.86 -27.04 -16.66
C SER A 47 5.49 -27.84 -15.40
N MET A 48 6.08 -27.51 -14.27
CA MET A 48 5.68 -28.09 -12.99
C MET A 48 4.21 -27.84 -12.69
N VAL A 49 3.68 -26.68 -13.10
CA VAL A 49 2.28 -26.29 -12.94
C VAL A 49 1.33 -27.17 -13.77
N SER A 50 1.72 -27.50 -15.00
CA SER A 50 0.91 -28.37 -15.89
C SER A 50 0.78 -29.82 -15.39
N GLN A 51 1.67 -30.25 -14.49
CA GLN A 51 1.65 -31.57 -13.88
C GLN A 51 0.89 -31.61 -12.56
N MET A 52 0.47 -30.46 -12.03
CA MET A 52 -0.33 -30.39 -10.80
C MET A 52 -1.80 -30.58 -11.07
N PRO A 53 -2.57 -31.19 -10.13
CA PRO A 53 -4.02 -31.24 -10.22
C PRO A 53 -4.61 -29.84 -10.31
N GLU A 54 -5.59 -29.65 -11.19
CA GLU A 54 -6.24 -28.35 -11.45
C GLU A 54 -6.84 -27.71 -10.17
N ALA A 55 -7.28 -28.53 -9.23
CA ALA A 55 -7.76 -28.07 -7.94
C ALA A 55 -6.65 -27.39 -7.09
N LEU A 56 -5.40 -27.86 -7.18
CA LEU A 56 -4.27 -27.26 -6.49
C LEU A 56 -3.81 -25.98 -7.19
N THR A 57 -3.74 -25.94 -8.50
CA THR A 57 -3.31 -24.75 -9.25
C THR A 57 -4.24 -23.58 -9.01
N LYS A 58 -5.56 -23.82 -9.01
CA LYS A 58 -6.58 -22.81 -8.69
C LYS A 58 -6.56 -22.37 -7.23
N THR A 59 -6.42 -23.31 -6.29
CA THR A 59 -6.45 -23.01 -4.84
C THR A 59 -5.23 -22.20 -4.39
N VAL A 60 -4.07 -22.47 -4.97
CA VAL A 60 -2.81 -21.78 -4.61
C VAL A 60 -2.58 -20.54 -5.49
N GLY A 61 -3.42 -20.32 -6.52
CA GLY A 61 -3.28 -19.17 -7.42
C GLY A 61 -2.08 -19.29 -8.37
N PHE A 62 -1.60 -20.52 -8.64
CA PHE A 62 -0.49 -20.74 -9.58
C PHE A 62 -0.81 -20.28 -11.00
N ASP A 63 -2.10 -20.26 -11.40
CA ASP A 63 -2.50 -19.71 -12.69
C ASP A 63 -2.09 -18.24 -12.86
N ALA A 64 -2.07 -17.49 -11.76
CA ALA A 64 -1.67 -16.09 -11.76
C ALA A 64 -0.16 -15.91 -12.04
N ILE A 65 0.70 -16.83 -11.60
CA ILE A 65 2.16 -16.71 -11.77
C ILE A 65 2.69 -17.27 -13.10
N THR A 66 1.84 -17.83 -13.94
CA THR A 66 2.23 -18.36 -15.26
C THR A 66 2.50 -17.25 -16.28
N THR A 67 2.00 -16.04 -16.04
CA THR A 67 2.27 -14.84 -16.85
C THR A 67 3.17 -13.86 -16.11
N GLY A 68 3.96 -13.07 -16.83
CA GLY A 68 4.82 -12.06 -16.20
C GLY A 68 4.02 -11.00 -15.43
N ALA A 69 2.85 -10.61 -15.95
CA ALA A 69 1.93 -9.69 -15.26
C ALA A 69 1.43 -10.29 -13.93
N GLY A 70 0.94 -11.51 -13.95
CA GLY A 70 0.45 -12.20 -12.75
C GLY A 70 1.56 -12.49 -11.75
N TYR A 71 2.76 -12.87 -12.23
CA TYR A 71 3.93 -13.06 -11.39
C TYR A 71 4.36 -11.76 -10.70
N ALA A 72 4.49 -10.66 -11.45
CA ALA A 72 4.86 -9.37 -10.90
C ALA A 72 3.82 -8.88 -9.88
N GLN A 73 2.53 -9.05 -10.18
CA GLN A 73 1.46 -8.68 -9.27
C GLN A 73 1.50 -9.49 -7.98
N SER A 74 1.64 -10.80 -8.04
CA SER A 74 1.61 -11.68 -6.86
C SER A 74 2.86 -11.53 -5.98
N THR A 75 4.05 -11.46 -6.59
CA THR A 75 5.33 -11.45 -5.85
C THR A 75 5.74 -10.04 -5.41
N LEU A 76 5.77 -9.08 -6.32
CA LEU A 76 6.20 -7.73 -6.00
C LEU A 76 5.08 -6.95 -5.29
N TYR A 77 3.93 -6.76 -5.94
CA TYR A 77 2.89 -5.89 -5.41
C TYR A 77 2.08 -6.55 -4.28
N GLY A 78 1.70 -7.81 -4.45
CA GLY A 78 0.82 -8.52 -3.54
C GLY A 78 1.51 -9.05 -2.28
N LEU A 79 2.80 -9.28 -2.30
CA LEU A 79 3.52 -9.83 -1.15
C LEU A 79 4.53 -8.82 -0.59
N LEU A 80 5.73 -8.76 -1.15
CA LEU A 80 6.82 -7.98 -0.55
C LEU A 80 6.58 -6.47 -0.64
N GLY A 81 6.12 -5.98 -1.78
CA GLY A 81 5.77 -4.57 -1.96
C GLY A 81 4.64 -4.15 -1.03
N PHE A 82 3.59 -5.00 -0.90
CA PHE A 82 2.50 -4.75 0.05
C PHE A 82 3.04 -4.59 1.49
N VAL A 83 3.91 -5.48 1.94
CA VAL A 83 4.52 -5.40 3.27
C VAL A 83 5.35 -4.12 3.41
N LEU A 84 6.19 -3.80 2.43
CA LEU A 84 7.05 -2.61 2.47
C LEU A 84 6.24 -1.30 2.52
N ILE A 85 5.25 -1.12 1.63
CA ILE A 85 4.46 0.11 1.60
C ILE A 85 3.57 0.23 2.85
N THR A 86 3.06 -0.89 3.36
CA THR A 86 2.23 -0.93 4.57
C THR A 86 3.05 -0.54 5.79
N ILE A 87 4.21 -1.13 6.01
CA ILE A 87 5.07 -0.80 7.16
C ILE A 87 5.52 0.66 7.10
N ALA A 88 5.95 1.14 5.92
CA ALA A 88 6.37 2.52 5.73
C ALA A 88 5.21 3.50 6.02
N SER A 89 4.04 3.28 5.44
CA SER A 89 2.88 4.16 5.60
C SER A 89 2.36 4.19 7.04
N ILE A 90 2.30 3.05 7.73
CA ILE A 90 1.96 2.94 9.15
C ILE A 90 2.98 3.69 10.01
N SER A 91 4.27 3.52 9.74
CA SER A 91 5.35 4.22 10.46
C SER A 91 5.22 5.74 10.34
N TRP A 92 4.99 6.25 9.13
CA TRP A 92 4.79 7.68 8.89
C TRP A 92 3.47 8.18 9.48
N GLY A 93 2.38 7.45 9.29
CA GLY A 93 1.06 7.81 9.83
C GLY A 93 1.04 7.88 11.36
N SER A 94 1.60 6.87 12.03
CA SER A 94 1.64 6.82 13.50
C SER A 94 2.57 7.87 14.11
N SER A 95 3.63 8.25 13.41
CA SER A 95 4.58 9.26 13.88
C SER A 95 4.09 10.68 13.69
N ALA A 96 3.19 10.92 12.73
CA ALA A 96 2.83 12.24 12.24
C ALA A 96 2.13 13.11 13.30
N VAL A 97 1.15 12.57 14.01
CA VAL A 97 0.42 13.28 15.08
C VAL A 97 0.77 12.67 16.43
N ALA A 98 0.45 11.41 16.65
CA ALA A 98 0.68 10.75 17.94
C ALA A 98 2.16 10.72 18.35
N GLY A 99 3.06 10.39 17.43
CA GLY A 99 4.49 10.42 17.73
C GLY A 99 5.02 11.83 17.97
N ALA A 100 4.45 12.86 17.35
CA ALA A 100 4.80 14.25 17.60
C ALA A 100 4.28 14.71 18.98
N GLU A 101 3.11 14.23 19.40
CA GLU A 101 2.52 14.50 20.72
C GLU A 101 3.32 13.81 21.84
N GLU A 102 3.59 12.51 21.72
CA GLU A 102 4.39 11.76 22.71
C GLU A 102 5.79 12.36 22.92
N ASN A 103 6.33 13.06 21.92
CA ASN A 103 7.64 13.73 22.00
C ASN A 103 7.54 15.24 22.36
N GLY A 104 6.37 15.77 22.68
CA GLY A 104 6.15 17.18 23.01
C GLY A 104 6.32 18.15 21.83
N ARG A 105 6.54 17.67 20.61
CA ARG A 105 6.76 18.53 19.42
C ARG A 105 5.46 19.10 18.87
N LEU A 106 4.33 18.42 19.09
CA LEU A 106 3.02 18.88 18.63
C LEU A 106 2.62 20.18 19.30
N GLU A 107 2.77 20.28 20.63
CA GLU A 107 2.46 21.46 21.43
C GLU A 107 3.31 22.67 21.01
N LEU A 108 4.61 22.47 20.83
CA LEU A 108 5.50 23.51 20.35
C LEU A 108 5.11 24.03 18.98
N THR A 109 4.70 23.14 18.08
CA THR A 109 4.26 23.53 16.71
C THR A 109 2.93 24.30 16.75
N LEU A 110 1.98 23.88 17.57
CA LEU A 110 0.68 24.54 17.71
C LEU A 110 0.77 25.88 18.42
N ALA A 111 1.76 26.08 19.30
CA ALA A 111 2.02 27.38 19.93
C ALA A 111 2.41 28.48 18.92
N HIS A 112 2.90 28.13 17.74
CA HIS A 112 3.33 29.04 16.67
C HIS A 112 2.21 29.41 15.66
N SER A 113 0.97 29.58 16.10
CA SER A 113 -0.16 30.03 15.27
C SER A 113 -0.57 29.05 14.15
N VAL A 114 -0.28 27.76 14.33
CA VAL A 114 -0.73 26.71 13.41
C VAL A 114 -2.05 26.13 13.91
N SER A 115 -3.08 26.13 13.05
CA SER A 115 -4.33 25.46 13.41
C SER A 115 -4.18 23.94 13.41
N ARG A 116 -4.90 23.23 14.29
CA ARG A 116 -4.92 21.76 14.34
C ARG A 116 -5.25 21.14 12.99
N SER A 117 -6.25 21.67 12.30
CA SER A 117 -6.63 21.22 10.95
C SER A 117 -5.50 21.44 9.93
N GLY A 118 -4.82 22.60 10.01
CA GLY A 118 -3.67 22.89 9.16
C GLY A 118 -2.52 21.93 9.38
N TYR A 119 -2.21 21.61 10.63
CA TYR A 119 -1.19 20.61 10.97
C TYR A 119 -1.54 19.24 10.42
N TYR A 120 -2.76 18.74 10.72
CA TYR A 120 -3.23 17.44 10.25
C TYR A 120 -3.18 17.31 8.71
N LEU A 121 -3.63 18.33 7.98
CA LEU A 121 -3.62 18.34 6.51
C LEU A 121 -2.20 18.37 5.95
N ASN A 122 -1.24 19.03 6.60
CA ASN A 122 0.17 18.98 6.18
C ASN A 122 0.77 17.58 6.39
N MET A 123 0.45 16.91 7.52
CA MET A 123 0.89 15.54 7.78
C MET A 123 0.27 14.55 6.79
N LEU A 124 -1.01 14.72 6.47
CA LEU A 124 -1.69 13.94 5.44
C LEU A 124 -1.04 14.15 4.07
N LEU A 125 -0.76 15.38 3.68
CA LEU A 125 -0.13 15.68 2.40
C LEU A 125 1.28 15.07 2.32
N ALA A 126 2.04 15.12 3.41
CA ALA A 126 3.34 14.45 3.49
C ALA A 126 3.21 12.92 3.33
N LEU A 127 2.20 12.30 3.96
CA LEU A 127 1.90 10.87 3.82
C LEU A 127 1.54 10.52 2.36
N LEU A 128 0.65 11.30 1.73
CA LEU A 128 0.26 11.15 0.32
C LEU A 128 1.49 11.17 -0.60
N ILE A 129 2.36 12.17 -0.46
CA ILE A 129 3.55 12.33 -1.30
C ILE A 129 4.51 11.14 -1.12
N ARG A 130 4.77 10.72 0.12
CA ARG A 130 5.71 9.63 0.43
C ARG A 130 5.22 8.28 -0.10
N THR A 131 3.95 7.96 0.13
CA THR A 131 3.36 6.72 -0.36
C THR A 131 3.24 6.70 -1.89
N ALA A 132 2.93 7.85 -2.52
CA ALA A 132 2.94 8.00 -3.96
C ALA A 132 4.34 7.80 -4.56
N ALA A 133 5.38 8.33 -3.91
CA ALA A 133 6.76 8.14 -4.36
C ALA A 133 7.18 6.67 -4.32
N MET A 134 6.80 5.92 -3.26
CA MET A 134 7.05 4.48 -3.19
C MET A 134 6.30 3.71 -4.28
N ALA A 135 5.03 4.03 -4.49
CA ALA A 135 4.22 3.38 -5.53
C ALA A 135 4.76 3.69 -6.93
N ALA A 136 5.15 4.94 -7.19
CA ALA A 136 5.78 5.33 -8.44
C ALA A 136 7.12 4.59 -8.65
N THR A 137 7.91 4.40 -7.59
CA THR A 137 9.17 3.61 -7.66
C THR A 137 8.88 2.17 -8.08
N ALA A 138 7.85 1.53 -7.51
CA ALA A 138 7.44 0.18 -7.91
C ALA A 138 7.01 0.13 -9.39
N GLY A 139 6.20 1.11 -9.83
CA GLY A 139 5.77 1.20 -11.23
C GLY A 139 6.94 1.43 -12.21
N LEU A 140 7.85 2.34 -11.88
CA LEU A 140 9.06 2.58 -12.68
C LEU A 140 9.97 1.34 -12.73
N ALA A 141 10.11 0.63 -11.63
CA ALA A 141 10.87 -0.62 -11.60
C ALA A 141 10.19 -1.70 -12.47
N THR A 142 8.87 -1.84 -12.41
CA THR A 142 8.11 -2.76 -13.27
C THR A 142 8.28 -2.41 -14.75
N TRP A 143 8.19 -1.12 -15.09
CA TRP A 143 8.45 -0.64 -16.43
C TRP A 143 9.87 -0.95 -16.91
N ALA A 144 10.88 -0.69 -16.07
CA ALA A 144 12.29 -0.92 -16.41
C ALA A 144 12.62 -2.41 -16.59
N TRP A 145 12.02 -3.28 -15.80
CA TRP A 145 12.21 -4.74 -15.89
C TRP A 145 11.28 -5.42 -16.88
N ASN A 146 10.34 -4.71 -17.52
CA ASN A 146 9.37 -5.33 -18.43
C ASN A 146 10.03 -6.08 -19.58
N VAL A 147 11.00 -5.46 -20.25
CA VAL A 147 11.74 -6.09 -21.36
C VAL A 147 12.86 -7.01 -20.85
N PRO A 148 13.78 -6.58 -19.94
CA PRO A 148 14.87 -7.44 -19.49
C PRO A 148 14.40 -8.69 -18.72
N GLY A 149 13.24 -8.61 -18.07
CA GLY A 149 12.64 -9.71 -17.30
C GLY A 149 11.67 -10.58 -18.10
N ASP A 150 11.48 -10.34 -19.40
CA ASP A 150 10.49 -11.03 -20.27
C ASP A 150 9.06 -11.04 -19.70
N LEU A 151 8.68 -9.95 -18.99
CA LEU A 151 7.38 -9.90 -18.29
C LEU A 151 6.20 -9.74 -19.22
N ASN A 152 6.39 -9.12 -20.39
CA ASN A 152 5.38 -8.88 -21.41
C ASN A 152 4.10 -8.22 -20.84
N ILE A 153 4.27 -7.23 -19.95
CA ILE A 153 3.20 -6.46 -19.34
C ILE A 153 2.80 -5.33 -20.28
N ASP A 154 1.50 -5.16 -20.51
CA ASP A 154 0.97 -4.01 -21.23
C ASP A 154 1.27 -2.72 -20.46
N LEU A 155 1.96 -1.78 -21.09
CA LEU A 155 2.41 -0.55 -20.42
C LEU A 155 1.26 0.30 -19.87
N GLU A 156 0.10 0.24 -20.52
CA GLU A 156 -1.12 0.91 -20.07
C GLU A 156 -1.65 0.39 -18.72
N ASN A 157 -1.33 -0.85 -18.36
CA ASN A 157 -1.77 -1.49 -17.13
C ASN A 157 -0.86 -1.16 -15.92
N ILE A 158 0.32 -0.60 -16.15
CA ILE A 158 1.24 -0.21 -15.06
C ILE A 158 0.63 0.93 -14.22
N ALA A 159 0.05 1.94 -14.85
CA ALA A 159 -0.54 3.08 -14.13
C ALA A 159 -1.75 2.67 -13.26
N PRO A 160 -2.72 1.88 -13.73
CA PRO A 160 -3.75 1.26 -12.89
C PRO A 160 -3.21 0.51 -11.68
N MET A 161 -2.17 -0.30 -11.87
CA MET A 161 -1.54 -1.04 -10.78
C MET A 161 -0.89 -0.14 -9.75
N VAL A 162 -0.16 0.89 -10.19
CA VAL A 162 0.46 1.88 -9.30
C VAL A 162 -0.60 2.62 -8.48
N LEU A 163 -1.74 2.98 -9.08
CA LEU A 163 -2.84 3.64 -8.40
C LEU A 163 -3.46 2.74 -7.32
N ALA A 164 -3.77 1.48 -7.66
CA ALA A 164 -4.34 0.52 -6.72
C ALA A 164 -3.39 0.24 -5.55
N TYR A 165 -2.12 0.02 -5.83
CA TYR A 165 -1.06 -0.20 -4.85
C TYR A 165 -0.86 1.01 -3.93
N TRP A 166 -0.87 2.23 -4.50
CA TRP A 166 -0.78 3.46 -3.73
C TRP A 166 -1.94 3.62 -2.76
N LEU A 167 -3.18 3.47 -3.24
CA LEU A 167 -4.38 3.62 -2.41
C LEU A 167 -4.43 2.56 -1.29
N LEU A 168 -4.00 1.33 -1.58
CA LEU A 168 -3.93 0.27 -0.57
C LEU A 168 -2.93 0.62 0.52
N GLY A 169 -1.70 1.00 0.18
CA GLY A 169 -0.70 1.44 1.16
C GLY A 169 -1.13 2.68 1.93
N LEU A 170 -1.74 3.64 1.23
CA LEU A 170 -2.28 4.85 1.82
C LEU A 170 -3.40 4.56 2.84
N SER A 171 -4.25 3.55 2.61
CA SER A 171 -5.34 3.19 3.51
C SER A 171 -4.83 2.83 4.92
N ALA A 172 -3.78 2.02 5.01
CA ALA A 172 -3.14 1.66 6.27
C ALA A 172 -2.47 2.87 6.96
N GLY A 173 -1.77 3.71 6.18
CA GLY A 173 -1.15 4.94 6.69
C GLY A 173 -2.18 5.97 7.17
N ALA A 174 -3.28 6.15 6.42
CA ALA A 174 -4.37 7.03 6.78
C ALA A 174 -5.09 6.57 8.06
N ALA A 175 -5.31 5.25 8.22
CA ALA A 175 -5.85 4.68 9.45
C ALA A 175 -4.93 4.97 10.64
N SER A 176 -3.63 4.78 10.48
CA SER A 176 -2.62 5.10 11.51
C SER A 176 -2.61 6.59 11.85
N LEU A 177 -2.59 7.48 10.85
CA LEU A 177 -2.63 8.92 11.04
C LEU A 177 -3.88 9.36 11.81
N SER A 178 -5.03 8.84 11.39
CA SER A 178 -6.33 9.24 11.94
C SER A 178 -6.52 8.75 13.37
N VAL A 179 -6.23 7.47 13.65
CA VAL A 179 -6.31 6.95 15.02
C VAL A 179 -5.28 7.61 15.93
N GLY A 180 -4.08 7.91 15.41
CA GLY A 180 -3.08 8.70 16.13
C GLY A 180 -3.59 10.09 16.49
N ALA A 181 -4.26 10.76 15.56
CA ALA A 181 -4.88 12.07 15.80
C ALA A 181 -6.05 12.00 16.80
N MET A 182 -6.82 10.91 16.79
CA MET A 182 -7.95 10.68 17.70
C MET A 182 -7.51 10.36 19.14
N THR A 183 -6.42 9.62 19.31
CA THR A 183 -6.03 9.03 20.60
C THR A 183 -4.79 9.63 21.23
N GLY A 184 -3.91 10.29 20.45
CA GLY A 184 -2.59 10.71 20.89
C GLY A 184 -1.60 9.57 21.14
N SER A 185 -2.01 8.31 20.90
CA SER A 185 -1.21 7.13 21.19
C SER A 185 -0.62 6.54 19.91
N ARG A 186 0.72 6.52 19.83
CA ARG A 186 1.44 5.89 18.72
C ARG A 186 1.18 4.38 18.64
N LYS A 187 1.01 3.72 19.79
CA LYS A 187 0.68 2.28 19.84
C LYS A 187 -0.67 2.00 19.22
N ALA A 188 -1.71 2.78 19.58
CA ALA A 188 -3.04 2.64 19.01
C ALA A 188 -3.04 2.95 17.50
N ALA A 189 -2.32 4.00 17.07
CA ALA A 189 -2.15 4.36 15.67
C ALA A 189 -1.53 3.22 14.84
N THR A 190 -0.41 2.67 15.32
CA THR A 190 0.27 1.55 14.66
C THR A 190 -0.63 0.32 14.60
N GLY A 191 -1.31 0.01 15.71
CA GLY A 191 -2.25 -1.11 15.78
C GLY A 191 -3.41 -1.00 14.80
N ALA A 192 -3.97 0.19 14.62
CA ALA A 192 -5.09 0.42 13.70
C ALA A 192 -4.69 0.21 12.24
N GLY A 193 -3.56 0.76 11.81
CA GLY A 193 -3.06 0.55 10.46
C GLY A 193 -2.69 -0.90 10.18
N ALA A 194 -2.03 -1.56 11.13
CA ALA A 194 -1.69 -2.97 11.02
C ALA A 194 -2.94 -3.86 10.98
N ALA A 195 -3.93 -3.59 11.84
CA ALA A 195 -5.20 -4.32 11.85
C ALA A 195 -5.94 -4.19 10.50
N LEU A 196 -6.01 -2.98 9.93
CA LEU A 196 -6.64 -2.78 8.63
C LEU A 196 -5.93 -3.58 7.52
N ALA A 197 -4.60 -3.52 7.46
CA ALA A 197 -3.83 -4.21 6.43
C ALA A 197 -3.91 -5.73 6.57
N VAL A 198 -3.71 -6.25 7.78
CA VAL A 198 -3.75 -7.69 8.06
C VAL A 198 -5.15 -8.25 7.84
N THR A 199 -6.19 -7.57 8.34
CA THR A 199 -7.58 -8.01 8.13
C THR A 199 -7.93 -8.02 6.65
N GLY A 200 -7.54 -6.98 5.90
CA GLY A 200 -7.75 -6.94 4.45
C GLY A 200 -7.10 -8.11 3.72
N TYR A 201 -5.85 -8.42 4.04
CA TYR A 201 -5.14 -9.56 3.46
C TYR A 201 -5.78 -10.90 3.83
N VAL A 202 -6.11 -11.10 5.12
CA VAL A 202 -6.72 -12.34 5.61
C VAL A 202 -8.10 -12.57 4.98
N LEU A 203 -8.94 -11.54 4.89
CA LEU A 203 -10.25 -11.65 4.24
C LEU A 203 -10.11 -12.04 2.76
N ASN A 204 -9.13 -11.47 2.05
CA ASN A 204 -8.86 -11.89 0.68
C ASN A 204 -8.38 -13.34 0.59
N ALA A 205 -7.45 -13.74 1.45
CA ALA A 205 -6.92 -15.10 1.45
C ALA A 205 -8.00 -16.15 1.76
N LEU A 206 -8.84 -15.90 2.76
CA LEU A 206 -9.94 -16.79 3.11
C LEU A 206 -11.01 -16.87 2.03
N GLY A 207 -11.35 -15.73 1.41
CA GLY A 207 -12.33 -15.68 0.33
C GLY A 207 -11.94 -16.52 -0.90
N HIS A 208 -10.63 -16.75 -1.11
CA HIS A 208 -10.15 -17.62 -2.20
C HIS A 208 -10.17 -19.13 -1.85
N GLN A 209 -10.26 -19.49 -0.55
CA GLN A 209 -10.18 -20.88 -0.15
C GLN A 209 -11.49 -21.66 -0.33
N ASN A 210 -12.63 -20.97 -0.22
CA ASN A 210 -13.95 -21.62 -0.32
C ASN A 210 -14.95 -20.70 -1.01
N PRO A 211 -15.71 -21.19 -2.02
CA PRO A 211 -16.77 -20.43 -2.67
C PRO A 211 -17.81 -19.85 -1.68
N ASP A 212 -18.10 -20.55 -0.59
CA ASP A 212 -19.02 -20.06 0.45
C ASP A 212 -18.48 -18.81 1.20
N TRP A 213 -17.21 -18.54 1.09
CA TRP A 213 -16.52 -17.42 1.76
C TRP A 213 -16.19 -16.25 0.81
N GLU A 214 -16.59 -16.33 -0.44
CA GLU A 214 -16.33 -15.30 -1.45
C GLU A 214 -16.88 -13.91 -1.05
N TRP A 215 -17.94 -13.88 -0.21
CA TRP A 215 -18.48 -12.64 0.34
C TRP A 215 -17.45 -11.80 1.14
N MET A 216 -16.39 -12.43 1.67
CA MET A 216 -15.32 -11.76 2.40
C MET A 216 -14.55 -10.77 1.51
N HIS A 217 -14.48 -11.02 0.22
CA HIS A 217 -13.86 -10.12 -0.76
C HIS A 217 -14.49 -8.73 -0.75
N ARG A 218 -15.80 -8.62 -0.45
CA ARG A 218 -16.51 -7.34 -0.39
C ARG A 218 -16.01 -6.42 0.73
N PHE A 219 -15.35 -6.97 1.75
CA PHE A 219 -14.82 -6.23 2.91
C PHE A 219 -13.30 -6.17 2.92
N SER A 220 -12.64 -6.65 1.88
CA SER A 220 -11.20 -6.70 1.80
C SER A 220 -10.62 -5.53 1.00
N PRO A 221 -9.97 -4.54 1.64
CA PRO A 221 -9.22 -3.50 0.92
C PRO A 221 -8.14 -4.07 -0.01
N TYR A 222 -7.55 -5.20 0.36
CA TYR A 222 -6.57 -5.90 -0.46
C TYR A 222 -7.22 -6.44 -1.75
N HIS A 223 -8.41 -7.04 -1.66
CA HIS A 223 -9.17 -7.51 -2.81
C HIS A 223 -9.61 -6.35 -3.72
N TRP A 224 -10.03 -5.23 -3.14
CA TRP A 224 -10.39 -4.04 -3.93
C TRP A 224 -9.22 -3.49 -4.74
N ALA A 225 -7.97 -3.66 -4.22
CA ALA A 225 -6.78 -3.26 -4.96
C ALA A 225 -6.39 -4.25 -6.06
N PHE A 226 -6.44 -5.54 -5.77
CA PHE A 226 -5.76 -6.56 -6.60
C PHE A 226 -6.67 -7.65 -7.17
N GLY A 227 -7.93 -7.73 -6.73
CA GLY A 227 -8.86 -8.79 -7.12
C GLY A 227 -9.13 -8.88 -8.63
N ASN A 228 -9.15 -7.74 -9.31
CA ASN A 228 -9.31 -7.70 -10.78
C ASN A 228 -7.98 -7.81 -11.55
N SER A 229 -6.87 -8.11 -10.88
CA SER A 229 -5.54 -8.21 -11.52
C SER A 229 -5.18 -7.00 -12.39
N PRO A 230 -4.93 -5.80 -11.79
CA PRO A 230 -4.72 -4.57 -12.54
C PRO A 230 -3.61 -4.61 -13.59
N LEU A 231 -2.54 -5.40 -13.40
CA LEU A 231 -1.49 -5.57 -14.41
C LEU A 231 -1.95 -6.33 -15.65
N THR A 232 -3.04 -7.10 -15.56
CA THR A 232 -3.57 -7.89 -16.67
C THR A 232 -4.81 -7.25 -17.30
N HIS A 233 -5.74 -6.75 -16.46
CA HIS A 233 -7.04 -6.27 -16.91
C HIS A 233 -7.21 -4.75 -16.80
N GLY A 234 -6.18 -4.04 -16.31
CA GLY A 234 -6.24 -2.58 -16.14
C GLY A 234 -7.03 -2.13 -14.91
N LEU A 235 -7.59 -0.93 -14.99
CA LEU A 235 -8.21 -0.25 -13.85
C LEU A 235 -9.54 -0.91 -13.44
N ASP A 236 -9.64 -1.35 -12.20
CA ASP A 236 -10.93 -1.63 -11.54
C ASP A 236 -11.48 -0.35 -10.90
N GLY A 237 -12.41 0.30 -11.60
CA GLY A 237 -13.04 1.52 -11.11
C GLY A 237 -13.81 1.34 -9.80
N ALA A 238 -14.43 0.18 -9.59
CA ALA A 238 -15.18 -0.12 -8.36
C ALA A 238 -14.23 -0.31 -7.18
N GLY A 239 -13.17 -1.10 -7.35
CA GLY A 239 -12.16 -1.31 -6.31
C GLY A 239 -11.46 -0.01 -5.91
N VAL A 240 -11.04 0.80 -6.89
CA VAL A 240 -10.45 2.13 -6.65
C VAL A 240 -11.42 3.05 -5.91
N LEU A 241 -12.71 3.06 -6.27
CA LEU A 241 -13.72 3.86 -5.57
C LEU A 241 -13.88 3.41 -4.11
N HIS A 242 -13.96 2.12 -3.83
CA HIS A 242 -14.06 1.60 -2.46
C HIS A 242 -12.84 2.00 -1.62
N LEU A 243 -11.62 1.88 -2.18
CA LEU A 243 -10.39 2.32 -1.50
C LEU A 243 -10.39 3.83 -1.25
N ALA A 244 -10.77 4.64 -2.23
CA ALA A 244 -10.84 6.09 -2.09
C ALA A 244 -11.87 6.52 -1.04
N LEU A 245 -13.03 5.87 -1.01
CA LEU A 245 -14.07 6.12 0.01
C LEU A 245 -13.60 5.72 1.40
N LEU A 246 -12.93 4.56 1.55
CA LEU A 246 -12.35 4.14 2.82
C LEU A 246 -11.31 5.16 3.32
N VAL A 247 -10.36 5.53 2.48
CA VAL A 247 -9.32 6.51 2.80
C VAL A 247 -9.96 7.86 3.17
N GLY A 248 -10.90 8.35 2.37
CA GLY A 248 -11.60 9.60 2.61
C GLY A 248 -12.38 9.60 3.94
N ALA A 249 -13.14 8.53 4.20
CA ALA A 249 -13.90 8.38 5.44
C ALA A 249 -13.00 8.40 6.68
N VAL A 250 -11.91 7.63 6.65
CA VAL A 250 -10.95 7.55 7.76
C VAL A 250 -10.27 8.90 8.00
N ILE A 251 -9.87 9.61 6.95
CA ILE A 251 -9.26 10.95 7.03
C ILE A 251 -10.24 11.96 7.64
N VAL A 252 -11.48 11.98 7.16
CA VAL A 252 -12.50 12.92 7.67
C VAL A 252 -12.78 12.66 9.14
N LEU A 253 -12.94 11.40 9.54
CA LEU A 253 -13.12 11.03 10.95
C LEU A 253 -11.93 11.49 11.79
N GLY A 254 -10.70 11.18 11.38
CA GLY A 254 -9.49 11.62 12.07
C GLY A 254 -9.42 13.14 12.27
N LEU A 255 -9.74 13.91 11.21
CA LEU A 255 -9.73 15.36 11.26
C LEU A 255 -10.80 15.92 12.22
N LEU A 256 -12.02 15.37 12.17
CA LEU A 256 -13.13 15.82 13.03
C LEU A 256 -12.83 15.58 14.50
N PHE A 257 -12.32 14.41 14.86
CA PHE A 257 -11.94 14.09 16.23
C PHE A 257 -10.74 14.91 16.69
N PHE A 258 -9.70 15.06 15.89
CA PHE A 258 -8.52 15.87 16.23
C PHE A 258 -8.85 17.34 16.51
N ARG A 259 -9.85 17.89 15.83
CA ARG A 259 -10.32 19.26 16.09
C ARG A 259 -10.98 19.44 17.45
N ARG A 260 -11.63 18.39 17.96
CA ARG A 260 -12.44 18.43 19.20
C ARG A 260 -11.68 17.91 20.42
N ARG A 261 -10.62 17.15 20.22
CA ARG A 261 -9.86 16.54 21.31
C ARG A 261 -9.06 17.59 22.08
N ASP A 262 -9.09 17.56 23.41
CA ASP A 262 -8.17 18.31 24.23
C ASP A 262 -6.79 17.63 24.20
N LEU A 263 -5.74 18.43 24.00
CA LEU A 263 -4.36 17.97 24.04
C LEU A 263 -3.93 18.06 25.51
N THR A 264 -3.53 16.95 26.08
CA THR A 264 -3.03 16.83 27.47
C THR A 264 -1.55 16.68 27.47
#